data_406c69404326b7301d75c40260577ff5
#
_entry.id   406c69404326b7301d75c40260577ff5
#
_cell.length_a   1.000
_cell.length_b   1.000
_cell.length_c   1.000
_cell.angle_alpha   90.00
_cell.angle_beta   90.00
_cell.angle_gamma   90.00
#
_symmetry.space_group_name_H-M   'P 1'
#
loop_
_entity.id
_entity.type
_entity.pdbx_description
1 polymer ?
#
loop_
_entity_poly.entity_id
_entity_poly.type
_entity_poly.pdbx_seq_one_letter_code
_entity_poly.pdbx_strand_id
1 'polypeptide(L)'
;MPNKFQPEKRDNGSYISSGLSDKQFNQLFNKIQKLNAKNRQNAKRTLKRSTFTNPTNKALAALGKKANGTGFTKDDLVKFDKARQKHKEKYNSKTDGITYAFLVRNSRDIDIKRANNQVDDGTGITSASFYGLKANIVLVNVKASIGSKHQNHRVKIRLEQWDELIDETPDNDYLMATKLACAGRISIDCDCGRHQYWYRYLATMGKYAVAPPSEFSFPKIKNPELSGVACKHVLKATTMLQSPAWQRILANQMKAQSKRTGYGQTKAYFLNTEEKQQAAKNRKTKTDKGIADREFAKYQRSQKAMERALAKQRKDGNTLKLQARKIRTQNKKLSEYEHMIKVGFQNFHDGYKLQGRTKTEAVNDFAKMMNVSPSKIERITK
;
A
#
# COMPACT_ATOMS: atom_id res chain seq x y z
N MET A 1 5.25 32.25 10.68
CA MET A 1 5.39 30.81 10.37
C MET A 1 4.02 30.28 10.00
N PRO A 2 3.83 29.55 8.88
CA PRO A 2 2.51 29.03 8.54
C PRO A 2 2.07 28.04 9.63
N ASN A 3 0.86 28.22 10.14
CA ASN A 3 0.25 27.38 11.17
C ASN A 3 0.35 25.91 10.77
N LYS A 4 1.13 25.14 11.54
CA LYS A 4 1.35 23.71 11.31
C LYS A 4 0.03 22.99 11.60
N PHE A 5 -0.56 22.35 10.61
CA PHE A 5 -1.79 21.59 10.77
C PHE A 5 -1.71 20.64 11.98
N GLN A 6 -2.60 20.81 12.93
CA GLN A 6 -2.77 19.94 14.09
C GLN A 6 -4.07 19.16 13.91
N PRO A 7 -4.02 17.81 13.77
CA PRO A 7 -5.24 17.01 13.68
C PRO A 7 -6.05 17.10 14.97
N GLU A 8 -7.30 17.47 14.84
CA GLU A 8 -8.24 17.53 15.97
C GLU A 8 -8.55 16.14 16.52
N LYS A 9 -8.65 16.06 17.83
CA LYS A 9 -9.06 14.86 18.55
C LYS A 9 -10.37 15.12 19.27
N ARG A 10 -11.24 14.11 19.30
CA ARG A 10 -12.39 14.05 20.20
C ARG A 10 -11.95 13.65 21.60
N ASP A 11 -12.80 13.83 22.58
CA ASP A 11 -12.55 13.47 23.99
C ASP A 11 -12.16 12.00 24.18
N ASN A 12 -12.70 11.11 23.34
CA ASN A 12 -12.32 9.69 23.30
C ASN A 12 -10.96 9.41 22.63
N GLY A 13 -10.17 10.44 22.30
CA GLY A 13 -8.86 10.33 21.65
C GLY A 13 -8.88 9.96 20.18
N SER A 14 -10.06 9.84 19.54
CA SER A 14 -10.17 9.57 18.10
C SER A 14 -9.87 10.84 17.29
N TYR A 15 -9.28 10.67 16.09
CA TYR A 15 -9.06 11.80 15.19
C TYR A 15 -10.30 12.10 14.33
N ILE A 16 -10.64 13.37 14.23
CA ILE A 16 -11.64 13.85 13.27
C ILE A 16 -11.03 13.74 11.88
N SER A 17 -11.73 13.09 10.95
CA SER A 17 -11.23 12.82 9.60
C SER A 17 -12.17 13.27 8.49
N SER A 18 -13.32 13.83 8.85
CA SER A 18 -14.26 14.49 7.93
C SER A 18 -13.76 15.91 7.61
N GLY A 19 -13.99 16.37 6.38
CA GLY A 19 -13.67 17.75 5.95
C GLY A 19 -12.18 18.06 5.79
N LEU A 20 -11.29 17.05 5.85
CA LEU A 20 -9.85 17.25 5.64
C LEU A 20 -9.54 17.47 4.16
N SER A 21 -8.69 18.48 3.87
CA SER A 21 -8.06 18.61 2.57
C SER A 21 -7.06 17.46 2.33
N ASP A 22 -6.62 17.30 1.11
CA ASP A 22 -5.67 16.25 0.68
C ASP A 22 -4.38 16.24 1.47
N LYS A 23 -3.82 17.43 1.64
CA LYS A 23 -2.60 17.64 2.40
C LYS A 23 -2.80 17.22 3.86
N GLN A 24 -3.91 17.61 4.45
CA GLN A 24 -4.27 17.27 5.82
C GLN A 24 -4.55 15.77 5.98
N PHE A 25 -5.23 15.14 5.01
CA PHE A 25 -5.46 13.69 4.99
C PHE A 25 -4.13 12.93 4.99
N ASN A 26 -3.21 13.27 4.10
CA ASN A 26 -1.90 12.62 4.02
C ASN A 26 -1.06 12.87 5.28
N GLN A 27 -1.11 14.07 5.86
CA GLN A 27 -0.43 14.39 7.11
C GLN A 27 -0.95 13.55 8.27
N LEU A 28 -2.29 13.42 8.39
CA LEU A 28 -2.91 12.60 9.43
C LEU A 28 -2.57 11.11 9.25
N PHE A 29 -2.65 10.59 8.03
CA PHE A 29 -2.25 9.23 7.70
C PHE A 29 -0.80 8.96 8.12
N ASN A 30 0.13 9.83 7.71
CA ASN A 30 1.54 9.70 8.02
C ASN A 30 1.80 9.82 9.54
N LYS A 31 1.09 10.70 10.25
CA LYS A 31 1.19 10.82 11.71
C LYS A 31 0.79 9.52 12.41
N ILE A 32 -0.33 8.91 12.02
CA ILE A 32 -0.79 7.63 12.58
C ILE A 32 0.23 6.53 12.27
N GLN A 33 0.76 6.48 11.04
CA GLN A 33 1.77 5.51 10.64
C GLN A 33 3.06 5.66 11.44
N LYS A 34 3.55 6.89 11.61
CA LYS A 34 4.75 7.17 12.43
C LYS A 34 4.56 6.76 13.89
N LEU A 35 3.40 7.03 14.48
CA LEU A 35 3.10 6.62 15.85
C LEU A 35 3.10 5.09 15.99
N ASN A 36 2.47 4.39 15.04
CA ASN A 36 2.47 2.93 15.02
C ASN A 36 3.90 2.36 14.87
N ALA A 37 4.71 2.93 13.98
CA ALA A 37 6.11 2.53 13.78
C ALA A 37 6.96 2.81 15.03
N LYS A 38 6.81 3.99 15.66
CA LYS A 38 7.51 4.35 16.91
C LYS A 38 7.17 3.39 18.05
N ASN A 39 5.89 3.07 18.22
CA ASN A 39 5.45 2.11 19.23
C ASN A 39 6.10 0.74 19.01
N ARG A 40 6.30 0.34 17.75
CA ARG A 40 6.95 -0.91 17.36
C ARG A 40 8.46 -0.87 17.60
N GLN A 41 9.14 0.22 17.20
CA GLN A 41 10.59 0.40 17.40
C GLN A 41 10.99 0.41 18.86
N ASN A 42 10.18 1.02 19.72
CA ASN A 42 10.40 1.07 21.16
C ASN A 42 10.09 -0.26 21.87
N ALA A 43 9.52 -1.25 21.16
CA ALA A 43 9.26 -2.56 21.74
C ALA A 43 10.58 -3.32 21.94
N LYS A 44 11.08 -3.36 23.17
CA LYS A 44 12.29 -4.12 23.58
C LYS A 44 12.22 -5.63 23.25
N ARG A 45 11.02 -6.12 22.89
CA ARG A 45 10.67 -7.53 22.69
C ARG A 45 10.45 -7.91 21.22
N THR A 46 11.09 -7.22 20.31
CA THR A 46 10.94 -7.49 18.85
C THR A 46 11.77 -8.73 18.47
N LEU A 47 11.15 -9.69 17.78
CA LEU A 47 11.84 -10.83 17.21
C LEU A 47 12.59 -10.38 15.93
N LYS A 48 13.90 -10.40 16.00
CA LYS A 48 14.81 -10.01 14.91
C LYS A 48 15.34 -11.25 14.18
N ARG A 49 15.86 -11.08 12.98
CA ARG A 49 16.48 -12.15 12.18
C ARG A 49 17.61 -12.87 12.95
N SER A 50 18.44 -12.10 13.64
CA SER A 50 19.55 -12.65 14.46
C SER A 50 19.07 -13.60 15.57
N THR A 51 17.87 -13.40 16.10
CA THR A 51 17.30 -14.32 17.12
C THR A 51 16.90 -15.66 16.52
N PHE A 52 16.52 -15.73 15.23
CA PHE A 52 16.28 -17.00 14.54
C PHE A 52 17.56 -17.77 14.28
N THR A 53 18.64 -17.08 13.92
CA THR A 53 19.91 -17.73 13.57
C THR A 53 20.72 -18.16 14.79
N ASN A 54 20.62 -17.40 15.90
CA ASN A 54 21.34 -17.71 17.14
C ASN A 54 20.44 -17.52 18.38
N PRO A 55 19.62 -18.54 18.72
CA PRO A 55 18.64 -18.45 19.82
C PRO A 55 19.28 -18.72 21.18
N THR A 56 20.02 -17.75 21.70
CA THR A 56 20.56 -17.82 23.06
C THR A 56 19.44 -17.66 24.10
N ASN A 57 19.62 -18.21 25.31
CA ASN A 57 18.65 -18.07 26.40
C ASN A 57 18.38 -16.57 26.73
N LYS A 58 19.40 -15.73 26.69
CA LYS A 58 19.27 -14.26 26.84
C LYS A 58 18.39 -13.66 25.75
N ALA A 59 18.55 -14.07 24.50
CA ALA A 59 17.74 -13.61 23.38
C ALA A 59 16.27 -14.07 23.50
N LEU A 60 16.03 -15.30 23.95
CA LEU A 60 14.70 -15.84 24.20
C LEU A 60 14.00 -15.09 25.34
N ALA A 61 14.67 -14.87 26.47
CA ALA A 61 14.17 -14.09 27.60
C ALA A 61 13.81 -12.65 27.21
N ALA A 62 14.62 -12.04 26.33
CA ALA A 62 14.35 -10.69 25.81
C ALA A 62 13.07 -10.59 24.96
N LEU A 63 12.56 -11.70 24.41
CA LEU A 63 11.28 -11.70 23.67
C LEU A 63 10.05 -11.47 24.58
N GLY A 64 10.21 -11.66 25.88
CA GLY A 64 9.14 -11.53 26.89
C GLY A 64 8.23 -12.76 26.94
N LYS A 65 6.97 -12.57 27.34
CA LYS A 65 6.02 -13.67 27.57
C LYS A 65 5.03 -13.80 26.40
N LYS A 66 4.58 -15.03 26.16
CA LYS A 66 3.43 -15.37 25.30
C LYS A 66 2.12 -14.88 25.93
N ALA A 67 1.01 -14.99 25.17
CA ALA A 67 -0.32 -14.59 25.66
C ALA A 67 -0.76 -15.40 26.90
N ASN A 68 -0.30 -16.66 27.03
CA ASN A 68 -0.56 -17.53 28.17
C ASN A 68 0.42 -17.32 29.35
N GLY A 69 1.25 -16.28 29.33
CA GLY A 69 2.19 -15.96 30.40
C GLY A 69 3.52 -16.71 30.37
N THR A 70 3.69 -17.76 29.55
CA THR A 70 4.93 -18.53 29.42
C THR A 70 5.98 -17.80 28.58
N GLY A 71 7.27 -18.13 28.77
CA GLY A 71 8.36 -17.63 27.92
C GLY A 71 8.36 -18.23 26.52
N PHE A 72 9.11 -17.62 25.59
CA PHE A 72 9.38 -18.21 24.29
C PHE A 72 10.48 -19.24 24.37
N THR A 73 10.32 -20.34 23.63
CA THR A 73 11.27 -21.47 23.55
C THR A 73 11.93 -21.54 22.17
N LYS A 74 12.95 -22.38 22.04
CA LYS A 74 13.57 -22.71 20.75
C LYS A 74 12.55 -23.32 19.78
N ASP A 75 11.64 -24.16 20.28
CA ASP A 75 10.58 -24.79 19.47
C ASP A 75 9.59 -23.77 18.92
N ASP A 76 9.29 -22.71 19.69
CA ASP A 76 8.47 -21.60 19.16
C ASP A 76 9.18 -20.92 17.97
N LEU A 77 10.49 -20.73 18.04
CA LEU A 77 11.25 -20.16 16.92
C LEU A 77 11.25 -21.07 15.70
N VAL A 78 11.37 -22.39 15.88
CA VAL A 78 11.27 -23.37 14.79
C VAL A 78 9.90 -23.29 14.13
N LYS A 79 8.82 -23.21 14.93
CA LYS A 79 7.44 -23.03 14.40
C LYS A 79 7.30 -21.72 13.62
N PHE A 80 7.86 -20.62 14.13
CA PHE A 80 7.83 -19.34 13.46
C PHE A 80 8.62 -19.34 12.15
N ASP A 81 9.76 -20.02 12.11
CA ASP A 81 10.55 -20.15 10.89
C ASP A 81 9.83 -20.98 9.83
N LYS A 82 9.22 -22.10 10.21
CA LYS A 82 8.35 -22.89 9.32
C LYS A 82 7.20 -22.06 8.77
N ALA A 83 6.52 -21.28 9.61
CA ALA A 83 5.45 -20.38 9.17
C ALA A 83 5.96 -19.34 8.17
N ARG A 84 7.16 -18.78 8.41
CA ARG A 84 7.83 -17.82 7.53
C ARG A 84 8.17 -18.42 6.16
N GLN A 85 8.72 -19.63 6.14
CA GLN A 85 9.05 -20.36 4.90
C GLN A 85 7.79 -20.65 4.09
N LYS A 86 6.76 -21.23 4.71
CA LYS A 86 5.46 -21.49 4.07
C LYS A 86 4.83 -20.22 3.51
N HIS A 87 4.92 -19.09 4.24
CA HIS A 87 4.43 -17.81 3.75
C HIS A 87 5.25 -17.34 2.54
N LYS A 88 6.59 -17.45 2.59
CA LYS A 88 7.46 -17.05 1.49
C LYS A 88 7.18 -17.85 0.21
N GLU A 89 6.99 -19.16 0.32
CA GLU A 89 6.62 -20.03 -0.81
C GLU A 89 5.29 -19.63 -1.43
N LYS A 90 4.29 -19.33 -0.59
CA LYS A 90 2.97 -18.90 -1.03
C LYS A 90 3.00 -17.60 -1.88
N TYR A 91 3.95 -16.71 -1.60
CA TYR A 91 4.10 -15.42 -2.28
C TYR A 91 5.37 -15.35 -3.14
N ASN A 92 5.88 -16.49 -3.58
CA ASN A 92 7.08 -16.55 -4.42
C ASN A 92 6.80 -15.94 -5.80
N SER A 93 6.64 -14.64 -5.84
CA SER A 93 6.38 -13.86 -7.04
C SER A 93 7.61 -13.03 -7.39
N LYS A 94 8.00 -13.08 -8.66
CA LYS A 94 9.02 -12.19 -9.23
C LYS A 94 8.49 -10.76 -9.39
N THR A 95 7.19 -10.55 -9.23
CA THR A 95 6.50 -9.28 -9.44
C THR A 95 5.89 -8.75 -8.15
N ASP A 96 5.80 -7.43 -8.02
CA ASP A 96 5.15 -6.79 -6.88
C ASP A 96 3.62 -6.92 -6.95
N GLY A 97 2.99 -6.94 -5.77
CA GLY A 97 1.54 -7.00 -5.63
C GLY A 97 0.94 -8.41 -5.69
N ILE A 98 -0.31 -8.51 -5.25
CA ILE A 98 -1.16 -9.71 -5.29
C ILE A 98 -2.47 -9.38 -6.00
N THR A 99 -3.12 -10.36 -6.62
CA THR A 99 -4.42 -10.14 -7.25
C THR A 99 -5.54 -10.00 -6.21
N TYR A 100 -6.61 -9.28 -6.57
CA TYR A 100 -7.80 -9.18 -5.71
C TYR A 100 -8.32 -10.57 -5.29
N ALA A 101 -8.40 -11.51 -6.22
CA ALA A 101 -8.85 -12.86 -5.92
C ALA A 101 -7.94 -13.58 -4.92
N PHE A 102 -6.62 -13.48 -5.10
CA PHE A 102 -5.66 -14.06 -4.15
C PHE A 102 -5.84 -13.45 -2.75
N LEU A 103 -6.02 -12.13 -2.67
CA LEU A 103 -6.24 -11.42 -1.42
C LEU A 103 -7.50 -11.96 -0.70
N VAL A 104 -8.62 -12.07 -1.39
CA VAL A 104 -9.88 -12.54 -0.79
C VAL A 104 -9.80 -14.02 -0.41
N ARG A 105 -9.32 -14.88 -1.33
CA ARG A 105 -9.21 -16.33 -1.13
C ARG A 105 -8.37 -16.70 0.07
N ASN A 106 -7.29 -15.98 0.30
CA ASN A 106 -6.33 -16.25 1.37
C ASN A 106 -6.59 -15.44 2.65
N SER A 107 -7.63 -14.62 2.68
CA SER A 107 -8.04 -13.92 3.89
C SER A 107 -8.83 -14.83 4.83
N ARG A 108 -8.77 -14.52 6.11
CA ARG A 108 -9.49 -15.26 7.14
C ARG A 108 -11.00 -15.00 7.01
N ASP A 109 -11.79 -16.03 7.19
CA ASP A 109 -13.27 -15.93 7.07
C ASP A 109 -13.85 -14.89 8.04
N ILE A 110 -13.31 -14.80 9.26
CA ILE A 110 -13.75 -13.78 10.22
C ILE A 110 -13.44 -12.34 9.72
N ASP A 111 -12.33 -12.12 9.02
CA ASP A 111 -12.02 -10.79 8.47
C ASP A 111 -12.92 -10.48 7.26
N ILE A 112 -13.32 -11.50 6.49
CA ILE A 112 -14.34 -11.38 5.41
C ILE A 112 -15.72 -11.06 6.00
N LYS A 113 -16.18 -11.79 7.01
CA LYS A 113 -17.45 -11.52 7.69
C LYS A 113 -17.49 -10.10 8.24
N ARG A 114 -16.40 -9.65 8.89
CA ARG A 114 -16.27 -8.28 9.40
C ARG A 114 -16.26 -7.22 8.27
N ALA A 115 -15.61 -7.49 7.15
CA ALA A 115 -15.62 -6.59 6.00
C ALA A 115 -17.02 -6.42 5.40
N ASN A 116 -17.86 -7.46 5.49
CA ASN A 116 -19.24 -7.48 5.02
C ASN A 116 -20.26 -6.99 6.06
N ASN A 117 -19.83 -6.61 7.24
CA ASN A 117 -20.71 -6.29 8.38
C ASN A 117 -21.65 -7.46 8.76
N GLN A 118 -21.11 -8.69 8.75
CA GLN A 118 -21.81 -9.93 9.07
C GLN A 118 -21.36 -10.49 10.44
N VAL A 119 -21.21 -9.60 11.41
CA VAL A 119 -20.84 -9.91 12.80
C VAL A 119 -21.59 -8.99 13.73
N ASP A 120 -22.01 -9.51 14.88
CA ASP A 120 -22.84 -8.77 15.86
C ASP A 120 -22.00 -8.15 16.99
N ASP A 121 -20.67 -8.34 16.95
CA ASP A 121 -19.72 -7.86 17.98
C ASP A 121 -19.31 -6.38 17.80
N GLY A 122 -19.98 -5.61 16.95
CA GLY A 122 -19.66 -4.21 16.67
C GLY A 122 -18.36 -3.99 15.88
N THR A 123 -17.68 -5.07 15.50
CA THR A 123 -16.43 -4.98 14.71
C THR A 123 -16.65 -4.96 13.20
N GLY A 124 -17.88 -5.03 12.72
CA GLY A 124 -18.24 -4.99 11.30
C GLY A 124 -17.93 -3.64 10.64
N ILE A 125 -17.74 -3.64 9.33
CA ILE A 125 -17.49 -2.44 8.51
C ILE A 125 -18.76 -2.04 7.77
N THR A 126 -19.32 -0.89 8.12
CA THR A 126 -20.58 -0.39 7.54
C THR A 126 -20.37 0.32 6.21
N SER A 127 -19.27 1.05 6.04
CA SER A 127 -19.06 1.84 4.82
C SER A 127 -17.57 2.02 4.48
N ALA A 128 -17.32 2.23 3.18
CA ALA A 128 -16.05 2.71 2.66
C ALA A 128 -16.33 3.75 1.58
N SER A 129 -15.55 4.81 1.52
CA SER A 129 -15.68 5.88 0.55
C SER A 129 -14.38 6.05 -0.24
N PHE A 130 -14.52 6.21 -1.54
CA PHE A 130 -13.42 6.59 -2.42
C PHE A 130 -13.06 8.04 -2.12
N TYR A 131 -11.82 8.26 -1.72
CA TYR A 131 -11.36 9.59 -1.35
C TYR A 131 -10.63 10.29 -2.48
N GLY A 132 -9.75 9.57 -3.19
CA GLY A 132 -8.99 10.12 -4.29
C GLY A 132 -7.99 9.16 -4.90
N LEU A 133 -7.29 9.64 -5.91
CA LEU A 133 -6.24 8.94 -6.64
C LEU A 133 -4.98 9.81 -6.69
N LYS A 134 -3.83 9.24 -6.35
CA LYS A 134 -2.51 9.88 -6.56
C LYS A 134 -1.65 8.95 -7.41
N ALA A 135 -1.37 9.37 -8.65
CA ALA A 135 -0.76 8.51 -9.67
C ALA A 135 -1.55 7.19 -9.81
N ASN A 136 -1.00 6.06 -9.40
CA ASN A 136 -1.64 4.75 -9.39
C ASN A 136 -2.10 4.30 -7.99
N ILE A 137 -2.10 5.19 -6.99
CA ILE A 137 -2.49 4.87 -5.61
C ILE A 137 -3.89 5.40 -5.33
N VAL A 138 -4.83 4.49 -5.12
CA VAL A 138 -6.20 4.79 -4.69
C VAL A 138 -6.23 5.02 -3.18
N LEU A 139 -6.85 6.11 -2.77
CA LEU A 139 -7.03 6.51 -1.37
C LEU A 139 -8.47 6.23 -0.96
N VAL A 140 -8.65 5.43 0.09
CA VAL A 140 -9.97 5.01 0.58
C VAL A 140 -10.12 5.30 2.06
N ASN A 141 -11.23 5.92 2.45
CA ASN A 141 -11.66 6.03 3.84
C ASN A 141 -12.62 4.89 4.14
N VAL A 142 -12.31 4.11 5.17
CA VAL A 142 -13.14 2.99 5.64
C VAL A 142 -13.58 3.30 7.06
N LYS A 143 -14.89 3.25 7.33
CA LYS A 143 -15.43 3.52 8.65
C LYS A 143 -14.86 2.52 9.66
N ALA A 144 -14.38 3.04 10.78
CA ALA A 144 -13.86 2.21 11.86
C ALA A 144 -15.01 1.48 12.58
N SER A 145 -14.71 0.37 13.25
CA SER A 145 -15.66 -0.33 14.11
C SER A 145 -16.03 0.49 15.34
N ILE A 146 -17.14 0.15 15.95
CA ILE A 146 -17.60 0.67 17.25
C ILE A 146 -16.47 0.42 18.27
N GLY A 147 -16.14 1.39 19.09
CA GLY A 147 -15.05 1.30 20.06
C GLY A 147 -13.63 1.57 19.52
N SER A 148 -13.48 1.87 18.21
CA SER A 148 -12.19 2.31 17.67
C SER A 148 -11.81 3.71 18.17
N LYS A 149 -10.50 3.92 18.42
CA LYS A 149 -9.95 5.24 18.73
C LYS A 149 -10.00 6.21 17.53
N HIS A 150 -10.39 5.77 16.36
CA HIS A 150 -10.48 6.55 15.14
C HIS A 150 -11.86 6.44 14.54
N GLN A 151 -12.34 7.50 13.90
CA GLN A 151 -13.63 7.51 13.21
C GLN A 151 -13.56 6.71 11.89
N ASN A 152 -12.46 6.86 11.16
CA ASN A 152 -12.19 6.16 9.91
C ASN A 152 -10.76 5.64 9.90
N HIS A 153 -10.54 4.57 9.16
CA HIS A 153 -9.23 4.07 8.78
C HIS A 153 -8.94 4.42 7.31
N ARG A 154 -7.68 4.73 7.03
CA ARG A 154 -7.21 5.10 5.70
C ARG A 154 -6.54 3.88 5.09
N VAL A 155 -7.02 3.54 3.90
CA VAL A 155 -6.45 2.46 3.11
C VAL A 155 -5.84 3.06 1.85
N LYS A 156 -4.62 2.65 1.53
CA LYS A 156 -3.93 2.94 0.26
C LYS A 156 -3.88 1.65 -0.53
N ILE A 157 -4.26 1.72 -1.80
CA ILE A 157 -4.20 0.59 -2.73
C ILE A 157 -3.46 1.07 -3.96
N ARG A 158 -2.26 0.53 -4.22
CA ARG A 158 -1.51 0.79 -5.44
C ARG A 158 -1.89 -0.24 -6.48
N LEU A 159 -2.28 0.22 -7.65
CA LEU A 159 -2.59 -0.59 -8.81
C LEU A 159 -1.30 -0.80 -9.61
N GLU A 160 -0.68 -1.98 -9.48
CA GLU A 160 0.68 -2.22 -9.98
C GLU A 160 0.77 -2.19 -11.51
N GLN A 161 -0.30 -2.58 -12.19
CA GLN A 161 -0.37 -2.64 -13.65
C GLN A 161 -0.96 -1.37 -14.29
N TRP A 162 -1.21 -0.31 -13.48
CA TRP A 162 -1.88 0.91 -13.94
C TRP A 162 -1.19 1.57 -15.12
N ASP A 163 0.11 1.74 -15.01
CA ASP A 163 0.90 2.45 -16.02
C ASP A 163 1.02 1.63 -17.30
N GLU A 164 1.23 0.31 -17.18
CA GLU A 164 1.25 -0.60 -18.32
C GLU A 164 -0.08 -0.57 -19.07
N LEU A 165 -1.18 -0.58 -18.34
CA LEU A 165 -2.53 -0.58 -18.91
C LEU A 165 -2.90 0.76 -19.57
N ILE A 166 -2.37 1.88 -19.12
CA ILE A 166 -2.53 3.17 -19.82
C ILE A 166 -1.93 3.10 -21.21
N ASP A 167 -0.76 2.48 -21.35
CA ASP A 167 -0.01 2.44 -22.58
C ASP A 167 -0.48 1.33 -23.54
N GLU A 168 -0.98 0.24 -22.99
CA GLU A 168 -1.35 -0.97 -23.73
C GLU A 168 -2.85 -1.07 -24.04
N THR A 169 -3.67 -0.07 -23.67
CA THR A 169 -5.11 -0.14 -23.91
C THR A 169 -5.42 0.00 -25.39
N PRO A 170 -5.94 -1.07 -26.06
CA PRO A 170 -6.40 -0.97 -27.43
C PRO A 170 -7.66 -0.08 -27.48
N ASP A 171 -7.79 0.68 -28.56
CA ASP A 171 -8.95 1.51 -28.88
C ASP A 171 -9.40 2.49 -27.78
N ASN A 172 -8.50 2.83 -26.87
CA ASN A 172 -8.76 3.70 -25.70
C ASN A 172 -9.89 3.20 -24.77
N ASP A 173 -10.11 1.88 -24.67
CA ASP A 173 -11.07 1.31 -23.72
C ASP A 173 -10.51 1.35 -22.27
N TYR A 174 -10.42 2.57 -21.73
CA TYR A 174 -9.95 2.80 -20.37
C TYR A 174 -10.84 2.16 -19.29
N LEU A 175 -12.10 1.83 -19.60
CA LEU A 175 -12.96 1.11 -18.65
C LEU A 175 -12.51 -0.34 -18.52
N MET A 176 -12.21 -1.01 -19.62
CA MET A 176 -11.65 -2.36 -19.60
C MET A 176 -10.29 -2.39 -18.91
N ALA A 177 -9.40 -1.46 -19.27
CA ALA A 177 -8.09 -1.32 -18.62
C ALA A 177 -8.20 -1.13 -17.10
N THR A 178 -9.12 -0.28 -16.65
CA THR A 178 -9.36 -0.07 -15.23
C THR A 178 -9.89 -1.31 -14.53
N LYS A 179 -10.80 -2.07 -15.15
CA LYS A 179 -11.26 -3.35 -14.61
C LYS A 179 -10.09 -4.33 -14.43
N LEU A 180 -9.20 -4.40 -15.43
CA LEU A 180 -7.99 -5.20 -15.34
C LEU A 180 -7.07 -4.74 -14.22
N ALA A 181 -6.84 -3.43 -14.07
CA ALA A 181 -6.03 -2.88 -12.99
C ALA A 181 -6.60 -3.20 -11.60
N CYS A 182 -7.94 -3.10 -11.43
CA CYS A 182 -8.60 -3.35 -10.15
C CYS A 182 -8.62 -4.84 -9.76
N ALA A 183 -8.75 -5.75 -10.71
CA ALA A 183 -8.72 -7.19 -10.49
C ALA A 183 -7.31 -7.78 -10.48
N GLY A 184 -6.37 -7.08 -11.08
CA GLY A 184 -4.97 -7.44 -11.24
C GLY A 184 -4.14 -7.32 -9.97
N ARG A 185 -2.84 -7.07 -10.14
CA ARG A 185 -1.90 -6.96 -9.02
C ARG A 185 -2.04 -5.64 -8.29
N ILE A 186 -2.26 -5.74 -6.98
CA ILE A 186 -2.38 -4.60 -6.08
C ILE A 186 -1.41 -4.71 -4.91
N SER A 187 -0.88 -3.58 -4.47
CA SER A 187 -0.23 -3.45 -3.16
C SER A 187 -1.09 -2.62 -2.22
N ILE A 188 -1.01 -2.93 -0.94
CA ILE A 188 -1.93 -2.39 0.06
C ILE A 188 -1.21 -1.80 1.26
N ASP A 189 -1.85 -0.82 1.89
CA ASP A 189 -1.51 -0.34 3.23
C ASP A 189 -2.76 0.13 3.97
N CYS A 190 -2.74 0.03 5.30
CA CYS A 190 -3.82 0.51 6.16
C CYS A 190 -3.24 1.02 7.49
N ASP A 191 -3.81 2.08 8.03
CA ASP A 191 -3.36 2.69 9.30
C ASP A 191 -3.90 1.99 10.55
N CYS A 192 -4.74 0.95 10.41
CA CYS A 192 -5.30 0.26 11.57
C CYS A 192 -4.28 -0.62 12.29
N GLY A 193 -4.44 -0.76 13.62
CA GLY A 193 -3.56 -1.60 14.44
C GLY A 193 -3.54 -3.07 14.00
N ARG A 194 -4.67 -3.61 13.45
CA ARG A 194 -4.68 -4.97 12.94
C ARG A 194 -3.78 -5.14 11.72
N HIS A 195 -3.79 -4.19 10.78
CA HIS A 195 -2.85 -4.22 9.65
C HIS A 195 -1.42 -4.12 10.16
N GLN A 196 -1.14 -3.16 11.04
CA GLN A 196 0.19 -2.92 11.60
C GLN A 196 0.78 -4.16 12.29
N TYR A 197 0.01 -4.82 13.15
CA TYR A 197 0.54 -5.87 14.04
C TYR A 197 0.29 -7.30 13.56
N TRP A 198 -0.55 -7.51 12.53
CA TRP A 198 -0.87 -8.82 11.97
C TRP A 198 -0.38 -9.00 10.55
N TYR A 199 -0.58 -7.98 9.69
CA TYR A 199 -0.52 -8.16 8.24
C TYR A 199 0.60 -7.37 7.55
N ARG A 200 1.10 -6.27 8.13
CA ARG A 200 2.13 -5.46 7.47
C ARG A 200 3.43 -6.24 7.25
N TYR A 201 3.83 -7.09 8.21
CA TYR A 201 4.95 -8.01 8.03
C TYR A 201 4.73 -8.94 6.84
N LEU A 202 3.52 -9.54 6.72
CA LEU A 202 3.17 -10.42 5.62
C LEU A 202 3.20 -9.69 4.28
N ALA A 203 2.62 -8.49 4.24
CA ALA A 203 2.61 -7.65 3.05
C ALA A 203 4.03 -7.25 2.61
N THR A 204 4.92 -6.93 3.56
CA THR A 204 6.32 -6.61 3.28
C THR A 204 7.05 -7.82 2.71
N MET A 205 6.93 -8.98 3.35
CA MET A 205 7.59 -10.22 2.91
C MET A 205 7.03 -10.75 1.60
N GLY A 206 5.72 -10.59 1.37
CA GLY A 206 5.02 -11.01 0.16
C GLY A 206 5.07 -10.00 -0.98
N LYS A 207 5.82 -8.88 -0.83
CA LYS A 207 5.96 -7.81 -1.83
C LYS A 207 4.65 -7.16 -2.29
N TYR A 208 3.64 -7.09 -1.40
CA TYR A 208 2.38 -6.42 -1.68
C TYR A 208 2.07 -5.28 -0.69
N ALA A 209 3.09 -4.75 -0.03
CA ALA A 209 2.95 -3.56 0.82
C ALA A 209 3.14 -2.28 0.00
N VAL A 210 2.31 -1.27 0.22
CA VAL A 210 2.60 0.10 -0.22
C VAL A 210 3.66 0.68 0.73
N ALA A 211 4.91 0.60 0.36
CA ALA A 211 6.01 1.15 1.14
C ALA A 211 6.17 2.67 0.91
N PRO A 212 6.81 3.41 1.82
CA PRO A 212 7.02 3.13 3.22
C PRO A 212 5.74 3.22 4.07
N PRO A 213 5.72 2.66 5.28
CA PRO A 213 6.79 1.94 5.96
C PRO A 213 6.73 0.42 5.72
N SER A 214 7.90 -0.20 5.55
CA SER A 214 8.05 -1.65 5.58
C SER A 214 8.09 -2.17 7.02
N GLU A 215 7.68 -3.42 7.24
CA GLU A 215 7.69 -4.05 8.56
C GLU A 215 8.48 -5.35 8.52
N PHE A 216 9.55 -5.40 9.30
CA PHE A 216 10.43 -6.57 9.40
C PHE A 216 10.33 -7.31 10.74
N SER A 217 9.52 -6.81 11.65
CA SER A 217 9.30 -7.43 12.97
C SER A 217 8.25 -8.53 12.88
N PHE A 218 8.68 -9.78 13.11
CA PHE A 218 7.79 -10.93 13.10
C PHE A 218 6.63 -10.78 14.10
N PRO A 219 5.38 -11.05 13.74
CA PRO A 219 4.20 -10.86 14.59
C PRO A 219 3.99 -12.02 15.58
N LYS A 220 5.02 -12.35 16.39
CA LYS A 220 5.14 -13.53 17.26
C LYS A 220 4.00 -13.74 18.27
N ILE A 221 3.26 -12.68 18.64
CA ILE A 221 2.14 -12.76 19.60
C ILE A 221 0.80 -12.69 18.87
N LYS A 222 0.68 -11.75 17.92
CA LYS A 222 -0.63 -11.46 17.31
C LYS A 222 -0.96 -12.39 16.15
N ASN A 223 0.05 -12.81 15.37
CA ASN A 223 -0.12 -13.70 14.22
C ASN A 223 1.10 -14.60 14.03
N PRO A 224 1.39 -15.52 14.97
CA PRO A 224 2.58 -16.35 14.93
C PRO A 224 2.59 -17.34 13.76
N GLU A 225 1.42 -17.76 13.29
CA GLU A 225 1.24 -18.68 12.16
C GLU A 225 1.21 -17.97 10.81
N LEU A 226 1.32 -16.64 10.78
CA LEU A 226 1.22 -15.82 9.58
C LEU A 226 -0.07 -16.08 8.78
N SER A 227 -1.19 -16.32 9.47
CA SER A 227 -2.47 -16.62 8.87
C SER A 227 -3.15 -15.38 8.29
N GLY A 228 -3.88 -15.55 7.15
CA GLY A 228 -4.57 -14.46 6.46
C GLY A 228 -3.63 -13.57 5.66
N VAL A 229 -4.17 -12.52 5.05
CA VAL A 229 -3.46 -11.62 4.11
C VAL A 229 -3.70 -10.17 4.41
N ALA A 230 -4.94 -9.82 4.79
CA ALA A 230 -5.36 -8.43 4.93
C ALA A 230 -6.34 -8.24 6.09
N CYS A 231 -6.41 -7.03 6.61
CA CYS A 231 -7.43 -6.65 7.58
C CYS A 231 -8.78 -6.37 6.90
N LYS A 232 -9.85 -6.39 7.68
CA LYS A 232 -11.21 -6.10 7.22
C LYS A 232 -11.35 -4.78 6.44
N HIS A 233 -10.58 -3.73 6.78
CA HIS A 233 -10.62 -2.44 6.09
C HIS A 233 -10.05 -2.53 4.68
N VAL A 234 -8.94 -3.24 4.51
CA VAL A 234 -8.36 -3.50 3.19
C VAL A 234 -9.31 -4.36 2.35
N LEU A 235 -9.87 -5.43 2.93
CA LEU A 235 -10.86 -6.26 2.26
C LEU A 235 -12.05 -5.44 1.76
N LYS A 236 -12.63 -4.59 2.62
CA LYS A 236 -13.73 -3.73 2.22
C LYS A 236 -13.34 -2.77 1.10
N ALA A 237 -12.19 -2.11 1.22
CA ALA A 237 -11.71 -1.14 0.23
C ALA A 237 -11.42 -1.80 -1.13
N THR A 238 -10.75 -2.96 -1.15
CA THR A 238 -10.43 -3.69 -2.40
C THR A 238 -11.68 -4.27 -3.06
N THR A 239 -12.67 -4.69 -2.26
CA THR A 239 -13.97 -5.13 -2.79
C THR A 239 -14.73 -3.96 -3.43
N MET A 240 -14.71 -2.77 -2.83
CA MET A 240 -15.33 -1.59 -3.42
C MET A 240 -14.66 -1.17 -4.73
N LEU A 241 -13.36 -1.43 -4.92
CA LEU A 241 -12.68 -1.22 -6.20
C LEU A 241 -13.27 -2.06 -7.35
N GLN A 242 -13.92 -3.20 -7.05
CA GLN A 242 -14.57 -4.02 -8.06
C GLN A 242 -15.94 -3.45 -8.47
N SER A 243 -16.40 -2.36 -7.84
CA SER A 243 -17.69 -1.76 -8.15
C SER A 243 -17.65 -0.96 -9.46
N PRO A 244 -18.70 -1.05 -10.30
CA PRO A 244 -18.74 -0.31 -11.57
C PRO A 244 -18.61 1.20 -11.40
N ALA A 245 -19.16 1.79 -10.32
CA ALA A 245 -19.07 3.22 -10.07
C ALA A 245 -17.63 3.68 -9.85
N TRP A 246 -16.88 2.98 -8.99
CA TRP A 246 -15.48 3.30 -8.74
C TRP A 246 -14.62 3.09 -9.98
N GLN A 247 -14.87 2.01 -10.72
CA GLN A 247 -14.16 1.71 -11.96
C GLN A 247 -14.38 2.77 -13.05
N ARG A 248 -15.58 3.33 -13.17
CA ARG A 248 -15.86 4.44 -14.10
C ARG A 248 -15.09 5.71 -13.74
N ILE A 249 -15.06 6.07 -12.46
CA ILE A 249 -14.27 7.23 -11.98
C ILE A 249 -12.79 7.02 -12.26
N LEU A 250 -12.27 5.83 -11.96
CA LEU A 250 -10.88 5.48 -12.26
C LEU A 250 -10.58 5.47 -13.76
N ALA A 251 -11.50 5.02 -14.60
CA ALA A 251 -11.35 5.04 -16.06
C ALA A 251 -11.22 6.47 -16.61
N ASN A 252 -12.02 7.40 -16.09
CA ASN A 252 -11.91 8.81 -16.43
C ASN A 252 -10.54 9.38 -16.04
N GLN A 253 -10.03 8.99 -14.87
CA GLN A 253 -8.70 9.42 -14.43
C GLN A 253 -7.58 8.76 -15.24
N MET A 254 -7.71 7.50 -15.61
CA MET A 254 -6.79 6.80 -16.50
C MET A 254 -6.72 7.49 -17.87
N LYS A 255 -7.88 7.82 -18.46
CA LYS A 255 -7.99 8.60 -19.69
C LYS A 255 -7.34 9.98 -19.58
N ALA A 256 -7.54 10.67 -18.45
CA ALA A 256 -6.92 11.97 -18.22
C ALA A 256 -5.40 11.87 -18.09
N GLN A 257 -4.90 10.81 -17.44
CA GLN A 257 -3.46 10.57 -17.30
C GLN A 257 -2.79 10.15 -18.61
N SER A 258 -3.51 9.41 -19.49
CA SER A 258 -2.96 8.98 -20.78
C SER A 258 -2.65 10.14 -21.74
N LYS A 259 -3.36 11.28 -21.56
CA LYS A 259 -3.15 12.49 -22.37
C LYS A 259 -1.93 13.31 -21.91
N ARG A 260 -1.33 12.99 -20.76
CA ARG A 260 -0.20 13.75 -20.20
C ARG A 260 1.12 13.14 -20.69
N THR A 261 1.93 13.93 -21.36
CA THR A 261 3.31 13.58 -21.70
C THR A 261 4.19 13.86 -20.49
N GLY A 262 4.68 12.81 -19.85
CA GLY A 262 5.66 12.88 -18.77
C GLY A 262 5.11 12.61 -17.37
N TYR A 263 5.91 11.92 -16.59
CA TYR A 263 5.67 11.53 -15.18
C TYR A 263 6.10 12.64 -14.20
N GLY A 264 5.89 13.90 -14.55
CA GLY A 264 6.06 15.00 -13.59
C GLY A 264 4.89 15.04 -12.62
N GLN A 265 5.17 15.02 -11.33
CA GLN A 265 4.28 15.35 -10.21
C GLN A 265 2.77 15.25 -10.52
N THR A 266 2.25 14.03 -10.54
CA THR A 266 0.80 13.84 -10.70
C THR A 266 0.14 14.40 -9.47
N LYS A 267 -0.51 15.58 -9.59
CA LYS A 267 -1.33 16.14 -8.52
C LYS A 267 -2.34 15.07 -8.09
N ALA A 268 -2.51 14.92 -6.79
CA ALA A 268 -3.54 14.03 -6.28
C ALA A 268 -4.91 14.51 -6.79
N TYR A 269 -5.67 13.58 -7.34
CA TYR A 269 -7.04 13.81 -7.74
C TYR A 269 -7.97 13.45 -6.58
N PHE A 270 -8.90 14.32 -6.26
CA PHE A 270 -9.90 14.11 -5.21
C PHE A 270 -11.29 14.21 -5.82
N LEU A 271 -12.15 13.28 -5.41
CA LEU A 271 -13.50 13.22 -5.93
C LEU A 271 -14.27 14.50 -5.60
N ASN A 272 -14.93 15.05 -6.60
CA ASN A 272 -15.92 16.11 -6.42
C ASN A 272 -17.20 15.56 -5.75
N THR A 273 -18.15 16.43 -5.46
CA THR A 273 -19.40 16.07 -4.75
C THR A 273 -20.24 15.06 -5.54
N GLU A 274 -20.34 15.21 -6.85
CA GLU A 274 -21.11 14.32 -7.73
C GLU A 274 -20.47 12.92 -7.80
N GLU A 275 -19.16 12.85 -7.96
CA GLU A 275 -18.43 11.58 -7.98
C GLU A 275 -18.51 10.85 -6.63
N LYS A 276 -18.48 11.59 -5.51
CA LYS A 276 -18.71 11.02 -4.18
C LYS A 276 -20.10 10.39 -4.07
N GLN A 277 -21.12 11.08 -4.59
CA GLN A 277 -22.49 10.57 -4.64
C GLN A 277 -22.59 9.33 -5.53
N GLN A 278 -21.98 9.34 -6.72
CA GLN A 278 -21.92 8.17 -7.61
C GLN A 278 -21.20 7.01 -6.96
N ALA A 279 -20.05 7.25 -6.35
CA ALA A 279 -19.29 6.21 -5.64
C ALA A 279 -20.07 5.61 -4.46
N ALA A 280 -20.93 6.39 -3.81
CA ALA A 280 -21.74 5.95 -2.67
C ALA A 280 -22.93 5.06 -3.09
N LYS A 281 -23.38 5.09 -4.35
CA LYS A 281 -24.54 4.30 -4.83
C LYS A 281 -24.33 2.78 -4.77
N ASN A 282 -23.06 2.31 -4.75
CA ASN A 282 -22.73 0.88 -4.74
C ASN A 282 -22.47 0.31 -3.33
N ARG A 283 -23.40 0.49 -2.40
CA ARG A 283 -23.26 0.03 -1.01
C ARG A 283 -23.35 -1.48 -0.80
N LYS A 284 -23.88 -2.23 -1.78
CA LYS A 284 -24.18 -3.68 -1.66
C LYS A 284 -23.06 -4.63 -2.12
N THR A 285 -21.86 -4.11 -2.41
CA THR A 285 -20.73 -4.95 -2.83
C THR A 285 -20.21 -5.77 -1.65
N LYS A 286 -20.28 -7.10 -1.77
CA LYS A 286 -19.84 -8.04 -0.74
C LYS A 286 -18.47 -8.64 -1.09
N THR A 287 -17.64 -8.82 -0.08
CA THR A 287 -16.41 -9.62 -0.17
C THR A 287 -16.80 -11.10 -0.11
N ASP A 288 -16.59 -11.84 -1.19
CA ASP A 288 -16.94 -13.25 -1.30
C ASP A 288 -15.89 -13.99 -2.13
N LYS A 289 -15.51 -15.21 -1.71
CA LYS A 289 -14.47 -16.01 -2.37
C LYS A 289 -14.91 -16.46 -3.76
N GLY A 290 -16.15 -16.90 -3.93
CA GLY A 290 -16.67 -17.34 -5.22
C GLY A 290 -16.84 -16.19 -6.21
N ILE A 291 -17.21 -14.98 -5.72
CA ILE A 291 -17.22 -13.77 -6.56
C ILE A 291 -15.80 -13.42 -6.98
N ALA A 292 -14.85 -13.45 -6.06
CA ALA A 292 -13.45 -13.16 -6.36
C ALA A 292 -12.86 -14.13 -7.40
N ASP A 293 -13.21 -15.41 -7.34
CA ASP A 293 -12.78 -16.41 -8.31
C ASP A 293 -13.39 -16.16 -9.72
N ARG A 294 -14.65 -15.77 -9.79
CA ARG A 294 -15.28 -15.36 -11.06
C ARG A 294 -14.64 -14.11 -11.65
N GLU A 295 -14.35 -13.11 -10.83
CA GLU A 295 -13.66 -11.90 -11.28
C GLU A 295 -12.22 -12.22 -11.76
N PHE A 296 -11.53 -13.16 -11.12
CA PHE A 296 -10.21 -13.61 -11.55
C PHE A 296 -10.27 -14.35 -12.91
N ALA A 297 -11.25 -15.19 -13.12
CA ALA A 297 -11.46 -15.86 -14.42
C ALA A 297 -11.77 -14.84 -15.54
N LYS A 298 -12.53 -13.77 -15.25
CA LYS A 298 -12.74 -12.66 -16.19
C LYS A 298 -11.43 -11.91 -16.45
N TYR A 299 -10.68 -11.59 -15.41
CA TYR A 299 -9.38 -10.94 -15.50
C TYR A 299 -8.42 -11.71 -16.41
N GLN A 300 -8.27 -13.02 -16.21
CA GLN A 300 -7.41 -13.86 -17.06
C GLN A 300 -7.86 -13.88 -18.54
N ARG A 301 -9.17 -13.96 -18.79
CA ARG A 301 -9.70 -13.89 -20.16
C ARG A 301 -9.43 -12.54 -20.82
N SER A 302 -9.63 -11.45 -20.07
CA SER A 302 -9.38 -10.10 -20.58
C SER A 302 -7.89 -9.82 -20.80
N GLN A 303 -6.99 -10.35 -19.95
CA GLN A 303 -5.56 -10.30 -20.20
C GLN A 303 -5.18 -10.99 -21.53
N LYS A 304 -5.63 -12.22 -21.73
CA LYS A 304 -5.38 -12.95 -22.99
C LYS A 304 -5.93 -12.21 -24.22
N ALA A 305 -7.10 -11.59 -24.08
CA ALA A 305 -7.69 -10.79 -25.17
C ALA A 305 -6.83 -9.56 -25.49
N MET A 306 -6.36 -8.87 -24.44
CA MET A 306 -5.47 -7.71 -24.60
C MET A 306 -4.11 -8.08 -25.19
N GLU A 307 -3.49 -9.19 -24.75
CA GLU A 307 -2.24 -9.71 -25.33
C GLU A 307 -2.39 -10.00 -26.82
N ARG A 308 -3.52 -10.59 -27.23
CA ARG A 308 -3.82 -10.86 -28.66
C ARG A 308 -3.99 -9.56 -29.44
N ALA A 309 -4.71 -8.58 -28.90
CA ALA A 309 -4.90 -7.27 -29.52
C ALA A 309 -3.56 -6.53 -29.69
N LEU A 310 -2.70 -6.56 -28.66
CA LEU A 310 -1.36 -5.98 -28.70
C LEU A 310 -0.46 -6.69 -29.71
N ALA A 311 -0.52 -8.01 -29.79
CA ALA A 311 0.24 -8.78 -30.79
C ALA A 311 -0.19 -8.42 -32.21
N LYS A 312 -1.49 -8.18 -32.44
CA LYS A 312 -1.99 -7.68 -33.73
C LYS A 312 -1.48 -6.27 -34.01
N GLN A 313 -1.60 -5.34 -33.06
CA GLN A 313 -1.08 -3.97 -33.23
C GLN A 313 0.43 -3.90 -33.46
N ARG A 314 1.21 -4.81 -32.86
CA ARG A 314 2.67 -4.90 -33.09
C ARG A 314 2.98 -5.33 -34.53
N LYS A 315 2.18 -6.24 -35.11
CA LYS A 315 2.30 -6.63 -36.53
C LYS A 315 1.95 -5.46 -37.45
N ASP A 316 0.99 -4.62 -37.04
CA ASP A 316 0.52 -3.48 -37.84
C ASP A 316 1.41 -2.21 -37.71
N GLY A 317 2.62 -2.32 -37.13
CA GLY A 317 3.68 -1.30 -37.21
C GLY A 317 3.53 -0.09 -36.27
N ASN A 318 2.79 -0.20 -35.16
CA ASN A 318 2.53 0.94 -34.27
C ASN A 318 3.69 1.20 -33.28
N THR A 319 4.86 1.64 -33.83
CA THR A 319 6.11 1.92 -33.07
C THR A 319 6.00 3.07 -32.07
N LEU A 320 5.11 4.06 -32.31
CA LEU A 320 4.95 5.25 -31.48
C LEU A 320 4.48 4.93 -30.05
N LYS A 321 3.52 4.00 -29.89
CA LYS A 321 3.04 3.59 -28.55
C LYS A 321 4.12 2.85 -27.74
N LEU A 322 4.94 2.05 -28.39
CA LEU A 322 6.07 1.36 -27.76
C LEU A 322 7.16 2.33 -27.30
N GLN A 323 7.43 3.38 -28.08
CA GLN A 323 8.36 4.44 -27.70
C GLN A 323 7.83 5.26 -26.52
N ALA A 324 6.56 5.64 -26.54
CA ALA A 324 5.92 6.34 -25.42
C ALA A 324 5.98 5.51 -24.13
N ARG A 325 5.75 4.20 -24.21
CA ARG A 325 5.90 3.27 -23.07
C ARG A 325 7.33 3.25 -22.52
N LYS A 326 8.34 3.13 -23.39
CA LYS A 326 9.75 3.15 -22.98
C LYS A 326 10.09 4.43 -22.24
N ILE A 327 9.71 5.58 -22.80
CA ILE A 327 9.93 6.91 -22.19
C ILE A 327 9.24 6.98 -20.82
N ARG A 328 7.99 6.52 -20.70
CA ARG A 328 7.25 6.55 -19.44
C ARG A 328 7.88 5.66 -18.38
N THR A 329 8.32 4.46 -18.73
CA THR A 329 9.02 3.56 -17.81
C THR A 329 10.37 4.13 -17.37
N GLN A 330 11.13 4.76 -18.27
CA GLN A 330 12.38 5.43 -17.93
C GLN A 330 12.16 6.63 -17.01
N ASN A 331 11.17 7.46 -17.29
CA ASN A 331 10.82 8.61 -16.46
C ASN A 331 10.35 8.19 -15.06
N LYS A 332 9.61 7.06 -14.94
CA LYS A 332 9.23 6.50 -13.65
C LYS A 332 10.45 6.09 -12.83
N LYS A 333 11.38 5.34 -13.44
CA LYS A 333 12.63 4.94 -12.77
C LYS A 333 13.46 6.15 -12.36
N LEU A 334 13.51 7.18 -13.21
CA LEU A 334 14.21 8.41 -12.90
C LEU A 334 13.60 9.14 -11.71
N SER A 335 12.28 9.28 -11.68
CA SER A 335 11.55 9.90 -10.58
C SER A 335 11.69 9.14 -9.26
N GLU A 336 11.67 7.80 -9.29
CA GLU A 336 11.93 6.97 -8.12
C GLU A 336 13.37 7.16 -7.60
N TYR A 337 14.35 7.21 -8.52
CA TYR A 337 15.75 7.46 -8.19
C TYR A 337 15.96 8.88 -7.60
N GLU A 338 15.36 9.90 -8.21
CA GLU A 338 15.41 11.28 -7.70
C GLU A 338 14.76 11.39 -6.31
N HIS A 339 13.66 10.69 -6.08
CA HIS A 339 13.03 10.63 -4.76
C HIS A 339 13.94 9.97 -3.71
N MET A 340 14.59 8.86 -4.06
CA MET A 340 15.55 8.21 -3.15
C MET A 340 16.74 9.12 -2.82
N ILE A 341 17.29 9.81 -3.81
CA ILE A 341 18.36 10.80 -3.60
C ILE A 341 17.87 11.91 -2.68
N LYS A 342 16.69 12.46 -2.91
CA LYS A 342 16.14 13.56 -2.11
C LYS A 342 15.95 13.16 -0.64
N VAL A 343 15.39 11.98 -0.39
CA VAL A 343 15.19 11.46 0.98
C VAL A 343 16.53 11.11 1.63
N GLY A 344 17.42 10.47 0.87
CA GLY A 344 18.75 10.11 1.36
C GLY A 344 19.59 11.36 1.71
N PHE A 345 19.58 12.36 0.85
CA PHE A 345 20.27 13.62 1.10
C PHE A 345 19.69 14.37 2.31
N GLN A 346 18.37 14.41 2.48
CA GLN A 346 17.75 15.06 3.63
C GLN A 346 18.23 14.45 4.95
N ASN A 347 18.26 13.11 5.04
CA ASN A 347 18.73 12.41 6.23
C ASN A 347 20.24 12.65 6.47
N PHE A 348 21.02 12.66 5.41
CA PHE A 348 22.47 12.92 5.45
C PHE A 348 22.77 14.35 5.90
N HIS A 349 22.08 15.33 5.33
CA HIS A 349 22.21 16.74 5.66
C HIS A 349 21.77 17.04 7.11
N ASP A 350 20.70 16.39 7.59
CA ASP A 350 20.27 16.55 8.98
C ASP A 350 21.33 16.04 9.96
N GLY A 351 22.07 14.97 9.61
CA GLY A 351 23.23 14.50 10.36
C GLY A 351 24.41 15.49 10.34
N TYR A 352 24.70 16.07 9.19
CA TYR A 352 25.77 17.09 9.02
C TYR A 352 25.45 18.38 9.77
N LYS A 353 24.22 18.81 9.77
CA LYS A 353 23.75 19.98 10.53
C LYS A 353 23.96 19.81 12.03
N LEU A 354 23.74 18.61 12.56
CA LEU A 354 24.00 18.29 13.99
C LEU A 354 25.51 18.37 14.33
N GLN A 355 26.38 18.21 13.35
CA GLN A 355 27.83 18.32 13.48
C GLN A 355 28.35 19.74 13.18
N GLY A 356 27.46 20.72 12.97
CA GLY A 356 27.83 22.10 12.64
C GLY A 356 28.42 22.31 11.22
N ARG A 357 28.28 21.32 10.32
CA ARG A 357 28.82 21.36 8.95
C ARG A 357 27.84 22.05 7.98
N THR A 358 28.40 22.59 6.91
CA THR A 358 27.66 23.38 5.93
C THR A 358 26.86 22.48 4.96
N LYS A 359 25.79 23.04 4.35
CA LYS A 359 25.03 22.36 3.31
C LYS A 359 25.90 22.03 2.09
N THR A 360 26.85 22.88 1.74
CA THR A 360 27.76 22.67 0.59
C THR A 360 28.68 21.47 0.82
N GLU A 361 29.21 21.29 2.03
CA GLU A 361 29.98 20.09 2.38
C GLU A 361 29.12 18.84 2.30
N ALA A 362 27.91 18.88 2.84
CA ALA A 362 26.97 17.77 2.77
C ALA A 362 26.64 17.39 1.30
N VAL A 363 26.46 18.36 0.40
CA VAL A 363 26.22 18.11 -1.04
C VAL A 363 27.41 17.41 -1.67
N ASN A 364 28.63 17.90 -1.43
CA ASN A 364 29.83 17.34 -2.02
C ASN A 364 30.11 15.91 -1.55
N ASP A 365 30.00 15.67 -0.25
CA ASP A 365 30.26 14.35 0.33
C ASP A 365 29.16 13.33 -0.04
N PHE A 366 27.89 13.76 -0.06
CA PHE A 366 26.81 12.91 -0.52
C PHE A 366 26.90 12.59 -2.02
N ALA A 367 27.28 13.57 -2.83
CA ALA A 367 27.51 13.38 -4.27
C ALA A 367 28.62 12.35 -4.53
N LYS A 368 29.70 12.42 -3.75
CA LYS A 368 30.82 11.48 -3.79
C LYS A 368 30.37 10.05 -3.40
N MET A 369 29.60 9.93 -2.32
CA MET A 369 29.06 8.67 -1.85
C MET A 369 28.13 8.02 -2.87
N MET A 370 27.29 8.82 -3.55
CA MET A 370 26.33 8.35 -4.55
C MET A 370 26.93 8.22 -5.96
N ASN A 371 28.21 8.55 -6.14
CA ASN A 371 28.89 8.59 -7.43
C ASN A 371 28.16 9.43 -8.49
N VAL A 372 27.72 10.62 -8.10
CA VAL A 372 27.05 11.59 -8.97
C VAL A 372 27.68 12.99 -8.82
N SER A 373 27.42 13.90 -9.76
CA SER A 373 27.94 15.26 -9.65
C SER A 373 27.22 16.07 -8.56
N PRO A 374 27.91 16.97 -7.82
CA PRO A 374 27.30 17.87 -6.83
C PRO A 374 26.13 18.68 -7.41
N SER A 375 26.28 19.20 -8.62
CA SER A 375 25.23 19.95 -9.33
C SER A 375 23.95 19.14 -9.57
N LYS A 376 24.07 17.81 -9.74
CA LYS A 376 22.91 16.91 -9.87
C LYS A 376 22.19 16.77 -8.52
N ILE A 377 22.91 16.67 -7.41
CA ILE A 377 22.32 16.65 -6.07
C ILE A 377 21.59 17.97 -5.80
N GLU A 378 22.20 19.11 -6.06
CA GLU A 378 21.57 20.42 -5.87
C GLU A 378 20.27 20.57 -6.67
N ARG A 379 20.28 20.13 -7.94
CA ARG A 379 19.08 20.19 -8.79
C ARG A 379 17.95 19.34 -8.26
N ILE A 380 18.23 18.14 -7.75
CA ILE A 380 17.22 17.20 -7.24
C ILE A 380 16.69 17.66 -5.87
N THR A 381 17.49 18.34 -5.07
CA THR A 381 17.15 18.72 -3.69
C THR A 381 16.61 20.15 -3.54
N LYS A 382 16.62 20.94 -4.62
CA LYS A 382 15.84 22.18 -4.74
C LYS A 382 14.35 21.86 -4.74
#